data_8e7499a2ced959a3a4bbae504a2cefd1
#
_entry.id   8e7499a2ced959a3a4bbae504a2cefd1
#
_cell.length_a   1.000
_cell.length_b   1.000
_cell.length_c   1.000
_cell.angle_alpha   90.00
_cell.angle_beta   90.00
_cell.angle_gamma   90.00
#
_symmetry.space_group_name_H-M   'P 1'
#
loop_
_entity.id
_entity.type
_entity.pdbx_description
1 polymer ?
#
loop_
_entity_poly.entity_id
_entity_poly.type
_entity_poly.pdbx_seq_one_letter_code
_entity_poly.pdbx_strand_id
1 'polypeptide(L)'
;VFIRSGIRFDYLMADPDDTFFKELVEYHVSGQLKVAPEHCVSSVLDYMGKPHFDVFEKFWRRYQRLNEADHKEQYLVPYLMSSHPGCTLADSVRLAEFLHKTGHLPEQVQDFYPTPGTISTCMYYTGIDPRDMTEVYVARSPHEKALQRALLQWGRKDLRPLVIEALEKAERTLSLIHISEPTR
;
A
#
# COMPACT_ATOMS: atom_id res chain seq x y z
N VAL A 1 20.91 -9.41 -16.46
CA VAL A 1 19.93 -10.15 -15.63
C VAL A 1 18.86 -9.16 -15.19
N PHE A 2 17.56 -9.51 -15.39
CA PHE A 2 16.45 -8.67 -14.95
C PHE A 2 15.91 -9.13 -13.59
N ILE A 3 15.63 -8.18 -12.70
CA ILE A 3 15.00 -8.43 -11.39
C ILE A 3 13.49 -8.53 -11.60
N ARG A 4 12.92 -9.69 -11.25
CA ARG A 4 11.48 -9.95 -11.36
C ARG A 4 10.76 -9.95 -10.01
N SER A 5 11.50 -10.06 -8.92
CA SER A 5 10.96 -9.99 -7.55
C SER A 5 10.84 -8.54 -7.07
N GLY A 6 10.08 -8.33 -5.98
CA GLY A 6 10.10 -7.05 -5.29
C GLY A 6 11.47 -6.76 -4.65
N ILE A 7 11.78 -5.48 -4.52
CA ILE A 7 13.00 -5.00 -3.86
C ILE A 7 12.69 -4.29 -2.55
N ARG A 8 13.67 -4.26 -1.65
CA ARG A 8 13.65 -3.48 -0.41
C ARG A 8 14.08 -2.05 -0.70
N PHE A 9 13.11 -1.22 -1.10
CA PHE A 9 13.35 0.18 -1.47
C PHE A 9 13.92 1.01 -0.30
N ASP A 10 13.59 0.65 0.93
CA ASP A 10 14.09 1.29 2.13
C ASP A 10 15.61 1.12 2.31
N TYR A 11 16.13 -0.07 2.01
CA TYR A 11 17.58 -0.30 2.05
C TYR A 11 18.30 0.45 0.92
N LEU A 12 17.70 0.51 -0.27
CA LEU A 12 18.22 1.36 -1.35
C LEU A 12 18.29 2.84 -0.97
N MET A 13 17.30 3.32 -0.22
CA MET A 13 17.26 4.72 0.22
C MET A 13 18.20 4.99 1.40
N ALA A 14 18.57 3.97 2.17
CA ALA A 14 19.53 4.07 3.27
C ALA A 14 20.98 3.93 2.81
N ASP A 15 21.22 3.39 1.61
CA ASP A 15 22.56 3.26 1.04
C ASP A 15 23.10 4.64 0.64
N PRO A 16 24.24 5.07 1.18
CA PRO A 16 24.89 6.31 0.77
C PRO A 16 25.50 6.24 -0.64
N ASP A 17 25.72 5.04 -1.17
CA ASP A 17 26.25 4.82 -2.52
C ASP A 17 25.10 4.62 -3.53
N ASP A 18 25.03 5.54 -4.49
CA ASP A 18 24.02 5.53 -5.55
C ASP A 18 24.26 4.51 -6.67
N THR A 19 25.41 3.89 -6.70
CA THR A 19 25.86 3.05 -7.82
C THR A 19 24.86 1.93 -8.09
N PHE A 20 24.48 1.19 -7.05
CA PHE A 20 23.52 0.09 -7.22
C PHE A 20 22.15 0.55 -7.71
N PHE A 21 21.65 1.69 -7.20
CA PHE A 21 20.34 2.19 -7.64
C PHE A 21 20.35 2.61 -9.12
N LYS A 22 21.42 3.24 -9.57
CA LYS A 22 21.61 3.63 -10.98
C LYS A 22 21.69 2.39 -11.87
N GLU A 23 22.55 1.44 -11.52
CA GLU A 23 22.70 0.18 -12.27
C GLU A 23 21.40 -0.62 -12.32
N LEU A 24 20.63 -0.65 -11.21
CA LEU A 24 19.32 -1.28 -11.14
C LEU A 24 18.38 -0.73 -12.21
N VAL A 25 18.23 0.60 -12.27
CA VAL A 25 17.35 1.28 -13.23
C VAL A 25 17.87 1.09 -14.66
N GLU A 26 19.15 1.25 -14.87
CA GLU A 26 19.74 1.23 -16.20
C GLU A 26 19.75 -0.16 -16.83
N TYR A 27 20.05 -1.22 -16.07
CA TYR A 27 20.32 -2.55 -16.63
C TYR A 27 19.41 -3.68 -16.14
N HIS A 28 18.70 -3.51 -15.01
CA HIS A 28 18.07 -4.65 -14.32
C HIS A 28 16.55 -4.58 -14.20
N VAL A 29 15.91 -3.51 -14.70
CA VAL A 29 14.45 -3.39 -14.76
C VAL A 29 13.98 -3.54 -16.21
N SER A 30 13.10 -4.52 -16.45
CA SER A 30 12.56 -4.82 -17.79
C SER A 30 11.21 -4.16 -18.06
N GLY A 31 11.02 -2.89 -17.63
CA GLY A 31 9.79 -2.11 -17.80
C GLY A 31 8.95 -1.99 -16.52
N GLN A 32 8.98 -2.94 -15.61
CA GLN A 32 8.25 -2.86 -14.34
C GLN A 32 9.13 -3.25 -13.16
N LEU A 33 9.09 -2.44 -12.10
CA LEU A 33 9.73 -2.74 -10.82
C LEU A 33 8.67 -2.87 -9.73
N LYS A 34 8.63 -4.03 -9.08
CA LYS A 34 7.70 -4.33 -7.99
C LYS A 34 8.26 -3.84 -6.66
N VAL A 35 7.45 -3.14 -5.90
CA VAL A 35 7.79 -2.64 -4.56
C VAL A 35 6.61 -2.82 -3.62
N ALA A 36 6.87 -2.97 -2.33
CA ALA A 36 5.85 -3.28 -1.34
C ALA A 36 5.78 -2.19 -0.25
N PRO A 37 5.23 -0.99 -0.56
CA PRO A 37 4.94 0.01 0.46
C PRO A 37 3.83 -0.43 1.41
N GLU A 38 2.95 -1.32 0.99
CA GLU A 38 1.84 -1.95 1.69
C GLU A 38 0.72 -0.99 2.11
N HIS A 39 1.02 0.16 2.70
CA HIS A 39 0.08 1.16 3.19
C HIS A 39 0.68 2.56 3.17
N CYS A 40 -0.15 3.62 3.33
CA CYS A 40 0.33 5.00 3.44
C CYS A 40 0.22 5.59 4.86
N VAL A 41 -0.47 4.92 5.78
CA VAL A 41 -0.67 5.40 7.15
C VAL A 41 0.44 4.86 8.05
N SER A 42 1.16 5.77 8.74
CA SER A 42 2.33 5.42 9.55
C SER A 42 2.02 4.41 10.66
N SER A 43 0.92 4.58 11.40
CA SER A 43 0.53 3.64 12.46
C SER A 43 0.30 2.22 11.95
N VAL A 44 -0.24 2.07 10.75
CA VAL A 44 -0.42 0.75 10.12
C VAL A 44 0.92 0.16 9.69
N LEU A 45 1.81 0.99 9.14
CA LEU A 45 3.17 0.59 8.77
C LEU A 45 4.01 0.18 9.99
N ASP A 46 3.82 0.82 11.15
CA ASP A 46 4.46 0.44 12.41
C ASP A 46 4.04 -0.98 12.85
N TYR A 47 2.74 -1.32 12.73
CA TYR A 47 2.27 -2.69 12.97
C TYR A 47 2.86 -3.70 11.98
N MET A 48 3.08 -3.30 10.74
CA MET A 48 3.70 -4.13 9.71
C MET A 48 5.23 -4.26 9.88
N GLY A 49 5.85 -3.42 10.71
CA GLY A 49 7.32 -3.31 10.80
C GLY A 49 7.95 -2.79 9.51
N LYS A 50 7.25 -1.89 8.83
CA LYS A 50 7.67 -1.28 7.56
C LYS A 50 8.14 0.16 7.77
N PRO A 51 9.01 0.69 6.90
CA PRO A 51 9.37 2.10 6.92
C PRO A 51 8.14 2.97 6.66
N HIS A 52 8.13 4.19 7.21
CA HIS A 52 7.06 5.14 6.95
C HIS A 52 6.99 5.54 5.47
N PHE A 53 5.83 5.99 5.05
CA PHE A 53 5.50 6.18 3.65
C PHE A 53 6.35 7.26 2.94
N ASP A 54 6.87 8.22 3.68
CA ASP A 54 7.77 9.25 3.16
C ASP A 54 9.05 8.67 2.54
N VAL A 55 9.54 7.52 3.04
CA VAL A 55 10.66 6.79 2.45
C VAL A 55 10.31 6.27 1.06
N PHE A 56 9.07 5.73 0.91
CA PHE A 56 8.58 5.29 -0.39
C PHE A 56 8.39 6.47 -1.37
N GLU A 57 7.87 7.61 -0.90
CA GLU A 57 7.72 8.79 -1.76
C GLU A 57 9.09 9.32 -2.25
N LYS A 58 10.09 9.35 -1.37
CA LYS A 58 11.48 9.73 -1.75
C LYS A 58 12.04 8.76 -2.78
N PHE A 59 11.86 7.45 -2.56
CA PHE A 59 12.26 6.41 -3.50
C PHE A 59 11.57 6.60 -4.86
N TRP A 60 10.25 6.78 -4.89
CA TRP A 60 9.48 6.98 -6.11
C TRP A 60 9.98 8.17 -6.92
N ARG A 61 10.12 9.34 -6.28
CA ARG A 61 10.64 10.55 -6.94
C ARG A 61 12.05 10.36 -7.51
N ARG A 62 12.89 9.59 -6.80
CA ARG A 62 14.24 9.29 -7.26
C ARG A 62 14.23 8.32 -8.44
N TYR A 63 13.41 7.29 -8.37
CA TYR A 63 13.23 6.34 -9.46
C TYR A 63 12.75 7.03 -10.75
N GLN A 64 11.77 7.94 -10.65
CA GLN A 64 11.29 8.71 -11.80
C GLN A 64 12.41 9.56 -12.42
N ARG A 65 13.18 10.27 -11.60
CA ARG A 65 14.31 11.08 -12.09
C ARG A 65 15.39 10.26 -12.81
N LEU A 66 15.68 9.06 -12.32
CA LEU A 66 16.64 8.16 -13.00
C LEU A 66 16.07 7.66 -14.33
N ASN A 67 14.80 7.31 -14.39
CA ASN A 67 14.16 6.92 -15.65
C ASN A 67 14.17 8.05 -16.69
N GLU A 68 13.87 9.27 -16.27
CA GLU A 68 13.91 10.45 -17.13
C GLU A 68 15.34 10.71 -17.65
N ALA A 69 16.36 10.62 -16.78
CA ALA A 69 17.76 10.82 -17.15
C ALA A 69 18.25 9.77 -18.15
N ASP A 70 17.82 8.52 -18.00
CA ASP A 70 18.24 7.40 -18.86
C ASP A 70 17.29 7.17 -20.04
N HIS A 71 16.29 8.04 -20.24
CA HIS A 71 15.26 7.91 -21.27
C HIS A 71 14.55 6.54 -21.25
N LYS A 72 14.26 6.02 -20.05
CA LYS A 72 13.59 4.74 -19.85
C LYS A 72 12.07 4.92 -19.65
N GLU A 73 11.30 3.98 -20.17
CA GLU A 73 9.87 3.85 -19.91
C GLU A 73 9.65 2.70 -18.91
N GLN A 74 9.94 2.94 -17.64
CA GLN A 74 9.78 1.93 -16.58
C GLN A 74 8.77 2.44 -15.54
N TYR A 75 7.95 1.51 -15.02
CA TYR A 75 6.87 1.81 -14.09
C TYR A 75 7.08 1.09 -12.75
N LEU A 76 6.74 1.77 -11.66
CA LEU A 76 6.62 1.12 -10.37
C LEU A 76 5.27 0.44 -10.24
N VAL A 77 5.29 -0.79 -9.72
CA VAL A 77 4.09 -1.55 -9.37
C VAL A 77 4.05 -1.70 -7.85
N PRO A 78 3.37 -0.77 -7.13
CA PRO A 78 3.27 -0.83 -5.69
C PRO A 78 2.27 -1.93 -5.28
N TYR A 79 2.72 -2.83 -4.41
CA TYR A 79 1.84 -3.77 -3.73
C TYR A 79 1.26 -3.12 -2.49
N LEU A 80 -0.06 -3.22 -2.36
CA LEU A 80 -0.82 -2.68 -1.24
C LEU A 80 -1.60 -3.80 -0.57
N MET A 81 -1.77 -3.69 0.73
CA MET A 81 -2.43 -4.69 1.56
C MET A 81 -3.64 -4.11 2.28
N SER A 82 -4.76 -4.81 2.23
CA SER A 82 -5.95 -4.51 3.02
C SER A 82 -6.03 -5.41 4.25
N SER A 83 -6.74 -4.95 5.27
CA SER A 83 -7.13 -5.74 6.44
C SER A 83 -5.96 -6.28 7.28
N HIS A 84 -4.79 -5.64 7.25
CA HIS A 84 -3.72 -5.95 8.19
C HIS A 84 -4.16 -5.64 9.62
N PRO A 85 -3.77 -6.43 10.64
CA PRO A 85 -3.96 -6.04 12.03
C PRO A 85 -3.47 -4.60 12.30
N GLY A 86 -4.27 -3.81 12.99
CA GLY A 86 -4.03 -2.37 13.20
C GLY A 86 -4.58 -1.45 12.11
N CYS A 87 -5.01 -1.98 10.96
CA CYS A 87 -5.63 -1.19 9.89
C CYS A 87 -7.13 -1.05 10.13
N THR A 88 -7.58 0.14 10.51
CA THR A 88 -9.01 0.47 10.65
C THR A 88 -9.64 0.82 9.31
N LEU A 89 -10.98 0.90 9.28
CA LEU A 89 -11.69 1.35 8.09
C LEU A 89 -11.29 2.80 7.72
N ALA A 90 -11.09 3.67 8.72
CA ALA A 90 -10.63 5.04 8.50
C ALA A 90 -9.23 5.10 7.86
N ASP A 91 -8.32 4.18 8.23
CA ASP A 91 -7.00 4.10 7.62
C ASP A 91 -7.08 3.62 6.17
N SER A 92 -7.98 2.67 5.88
CA SER A 92 -8.25 2.23 4.51
C SER A 92 -8.84 3.34 3.63
N VAL A 93 -9.69 4.21 4.21
CA VAL A 93 -10.19 5.41 3.50
C VAL A 93 -9.05 6.37 3.19
N ARG A 94 -8.14 6.64 4.13
CA ARG A 94 -6.96 7.48 3.87
C ARG A 94 -6.10 6.94 2.74
N LEU A 95 -5.92 5.61 2.67
CA LEU A 95 -5.21 4.98 1.57
C LEU A 95 -5.95 5.16 0.25
N ALA A 96 -7.28 4.99 0.23
CA ALA A 96 -8.09 5.21 -0.97
C ALA A 96 -8.04 6.67 -1.46
N GLU A 97 -8.11 7.64 -0.53
CA GLU A 97 -7.96 9.07 -0.84
C GLU A 97 -6.59 9.37 -1.46
N PHE A 98 -5.52 8.77 -0.91
CA PHE A 98 -4.18 8.90 -1.47
C PHE A 98 -4.10 8.33 -2.89
N LEU A 99 -4.62 7.14 -3.11
CA LEU A 99 -4.65 6.49 -4.43
C LEU A 99 -5.46 7.30 -5.45
N HIS A 100 -6.60 7.84 -5.04
CA HIS A 100 -7.41 8.72 -5.88
C HIS A 100 -6.65 10.00 -6.26
N LYS A 101 -6.02 10.65 -5.29
CA LYS A 101 -5.24 11.88 -5.51
C LYS A 101 -4.06 11.67 -6.47
N THR A 102 -3.43 10.51 -6.43
CA THR A 102 -2.29 10.17 -7.30
C THR A 102 -2.71 9.56 -8.63
N GLY A 103 -4.00 9.30 -8.84
CA GLY A 103 -4.52 8.63 -10.03
C GLY A 103 -4.09 7.17 -10.16
N HIS A 104 -3.60 6.58 -9.06
CA HIS A 104 -3.13 5.20 -9.07
C HIS A 104 -4.25 4.24 -8.71
N LEU A 105 -4.59 3.35 -9.65
CA LEU A 105 -5.55 2.26 -9.45
C LEU A 105 -4.78 0.94 -9.37
N PRO A 106 -4.63 0.34 -8.18
CA PRO A 106 -3.97 -0.95 -8.06
C PRO A 106 -4.79 -2.03 -8.79
N GLU A 107 -4.17 -2.72 -9.73
CA GLU A 107 -4.79 -3.87 -10.39
C GLU A 107 -4.95 -5.05 -9.44
N GLN A 108 -3.99 -5.23 -8.55
CA GLN A 108 -3.95 -6.32 -7.58
C GLN A 108 -3.88 -5.75 -6.17
N VAL A 109 -4.84 -6.15 -5.34
CA VAL A 109 -4.89 -5.88 -3.91
C VAL A 109 -4.82 -7.20 -3.17
N GLN A 110 -3.93 -7.28 -2.19
CA GLN A 110 -3.78 -8.44 -1.33
C GLN A 110 -4.46 -8.17 0.02
N ASP A 111 -5.38 -9.07 0.43
CA ASP A 111 -5.84 -9.08 1.81
C ASP A 111 -4.76 -9.70 2.70
N PHE A 112 -4.66 -9.20 3.92
CA PHE A 112 -3.80 -9.83 4.91
C PHE A 112 -4.16 -11.32 5.07
N TYR A 113 -3.14 -12.15 4.91
CA TYR A 113 -3.22 -13.58 5.15
C TYR A 113 -2.26 -13.97 6.29
N PRO A 114 -2.76 -14.56 7.38
CA PRO A 114 -1.92 -14.90 8.52
C PRO A 114 -0.91 -15.99 8.15
N THR A 115 0.37 -15.61 8.14
CA THR A 115 1.49 -16.51 7.87
C THR A 115 2.10 -16.97 9.20
N PRO A 116 2.23 -18.27 9.47
CA PRO A 116 2.80 -18.77 10.72
C PRO A 116 4.18 -18.16 11.03
N GLY A 117 4.45 -17.91 12.31
CA GLY A 117 5.73 -17.39 12.77
C GLY A 117 5.93 -15.87 12.62
N THR A 118 4.89 -15.12 12.26
CA THR A 118 4.97 -13.64 12.15
C THR A 118 4.27 -12.94 13.30
N ILE A 119 4.76 -11.75 13.67
CA ILE A 119 4.13 -10.86 14.65
C ILE A 119 2.71 -10.49 14.22
N SER A 120 2.51 -10.18 12.94
CA SER A 120 1.19 -9.85 12.38
C SER A 120 0.18 -10.99 12.56
N THR A 121 0.62 -12.24 12.46
CA THR A 121 -0.25 -13.39 12.72
C THR A 121 -0.61 -13.50 14.20
N CYS A 122 0.33 -13.22 15.10
CA CYS A 122 0.03 -13.15 16.53
C CYS A 122 -1.04 -12.08 16.80
N MET A 123 -0.85 -10.85 16.32
CA MET A 123 -1.84 -9.78 16.43
C MET A 123 -3.19 -10.18 15.84
N TYR A 124 -3.20 -10.84 14.69
CA TYR A 124 -4.43 -11.26 14.03
C TYR A 124 -5.28 -12.21 14.90
N TYR A 125 -4.67 -13.19 15.54
CA TYR A 125 -5.41 -14.17 16.36
C TYR A 125 -5.71 -13.65 17.75
N THR A 126 -4.79 -12.93 18.39
CA THR A 126 -4.93 -12.48 19.78
C THR A 126 -5.63 -11.14 19.92
N GLY A 127 -5.51 -10.24 18.92
CA GLY A 127 -5.91 -8.84 19.03
C GLY A 127 -4.93 -8.04 19.93
N ILE A 128 -3.71 -8.54 20.14
CA ILE A 128 -2.69 -7.93 21.00
C ILE A 128 -1.38 -7.84 20.24
N ASP A 129 -0.71 -6.68 20.33
CA ASP A 129 0.66 -6.55 19.87
C ASP A 129 1.62 -7.21 20.88
N PRO A 130 2.33 -8.27 20.51
CA PRO A 130 3.20 -8.97 21.44
C PRO A 130 4.46 -8.18 21.81
N ARG A 131 4.73 -7.03 21.16
CA ARG A 131 5.89 -6.19 21.46
C ARG A 131 5.72 -5.36 22.73
N ASP A 132 4.49 -4.93 23.01
CA ASP A 132 4.16 -4.02 24.11
C ASP A 132 2.87 -4.41 24.88
N MET A 133 2.20 -5.48 24.45
CA MET A 133 0.96 -6.02 25.02
C MET A 133 -0.25 -5.07 24.89
N THR A 134 -0.22 -4.14 23.95
CA THR A 134 -1.36 -3.25 23.65
C THR A 134 -2.41 -3.93 22.78
N GLU A 135 -3.66 -3.49 22.90
CA GLU A 135 -4.75 -3.98 22.05
C GLU A 135 -4.60 -3.47 20.61
N VAL A 136 -4.86 -4.37 19.66
CA VAL A 136 -4.79 -4.08 18.23
C VAL A 136 -6.13 -4.38 17.57
N TYR A 137 -6.65 -3.40 16.84
CA TYR A 137 -7.84 -3.62 16.02
C TYR A 137 -7.57 -4.68 14.95
N VAL A 138 -8.55 -5.57 14.75
CA VAL A 138 -8.49 -6.60 13.70
C VAL A 138 -9.85 -6.69 13.01
N ALA A 139 -9.87 -6.47 11.70
CA ALA A 139 -11.05 -6.71 10.87
C ALA A 139 -11.35 -8.22 10.84
N ARG A 140 -12.34 -8.64 11.62
CA ARG A 140 -12.68 -10.06 11.82
C ARG A 140 -13.72 -10.57 10.83
N SER A 141 -14.71 -9.74 10.52
CA SER A 141 -15.80 -10.18 9.65
C SER A 141 -15.40 -10.17 8.17
N PRO A 142 -15.91 -11.11 7.37
CA PRO A 142 -15.71 -11.07 5.92
C PRO A 142 -16.19 -9.77 5.29
N HIS A 143 -17.25 -9.18 5.85
CA HIS A 143 -17.82 -7.93 5.35
C HIS A 143 -16.89 -6.73 5.60
N GLU A 144 -16.31 -6.60 6.80
CA GLU A 144 -15.31 -5.55 7.08
C GLU A 144 -14.10 -5.64 6.15
N LYS A 145 -13.60 -6.85 5.91
CA LYS A 145 -12.50 -7.08 4.95
C LYS A 145 -12.91 -6.69 3.54
N ALA A 146 -14.13 -7.02 3.13
CA ALA A 146 -14.65 -6.65 1.82
C ALA A 146 -14.75 -5.12 1.64
N LEU A 147 -15.15 -4.38 2.68
CA LEU A 147 -15.20 -2.92 2.69
C LEU A 147 -13.80 -2.33 2.51
N GLN A 148 -12.83 -2.78 3.30
CA GLN A 148 -11.45 -2.30 3.20
C GLN A 148 -10.83 -2.62 1.83
N ARG A 149 -11.07 -3.81 1.29
CA ARG A 149 -10.60 -4.19 -0.05
C ARG A 149 -11.25 -3.36 -1.15
N ALA A 150 -12.56 -3.11 -1.06
CA ALA A 150 -13.28 -2.32 -2.05
C ALA A 150 -12.73 -0.88 -2.16
N LEU A 151 -12.33 -0.28 -1.05
CA LEU A 151 -11.70 1.05 -1.02
C LEU A 151 -10.40 1.10 -1.83
N LEU A 152 -9.59 0.04 -1.82
CA LEU A 152 -8.36 -0.03 -2.62
C LEU A 152 -8.63 -0.23 -4.11
N GLN A 153 -9.80 -0.75 -4.46
CA GLN A 153 -10.26 -0.98 -5.83
C GLN A 153 -11.44 -0.06 -6.21
N TRP A 154 -11.46 1.15 -5.67
CA TRP A 154 -12.56 2.11 -5.79
C TRP A 154 -13.03 2.39 -7.23
N GLY A 155 -12.16 2.25 -8.24
CA GLY A 155 -12.48 2.42 -9.65
C GLY A 155 -13.34 1.31 -10.26
N ARG A 156 -13.53 0.19 -9.56
CA ARG A 156 -14.34 -0.93 -10.04
C ARG A 156 -15.83 -0.66 -9.81
N LYS A 157 -16.61 -0.67 -10.89
CA LYS A 157 -18.06 -0.38 -10.85
C LYS A 157 -18.86 -1.37 -10.01
N ASP A 158 -18.48 -2.65 -10.03
CA ASP A 158 -19.09 -3.72 -9.26
C ASP A 158 -18.91 -3.58 -7.74
N LEU A 159 -17.82 -2.91 -7.31
CA LEU A 159 -17.53 -2.67 -5.90
C LEU A 159 -18.08 -1.35 -5.36
N ARG A 160 -18.67 -0.52 -6.23
CA ARG A 160 -19.20 0.80 -5.85
C ARG A 160 -20.12 0.80 -4.64
N PRO A 161 -21.07 -0.13 -4.47
CA PRO A 161 -21.93 -0.17 -3.26
C PRO A 161 -21.11 -0.34 -1.97
N LEU A 162 -20.08 -1.20 -1.98
CA LEU A 162 -19.20 -1.41 -0.84
C LEU A 162 -18.34 -0.19 -0.54
N VAL A 163 -17.88 0.51 -1.58
CA VAL A 163 -17.10 1.76 -1.41
C VAL A 163 -17.96 2.84 -0.75
N ILE A 164 -19.22 3.01 -1.20
CA ILE A 164 -20.15 3.97 -0.60
C ILE A 164 -20.40 3.62 0.87
N GLU A 165 -20.75 2.37 1.17
CA GLU A 165 -20.96 1.90 2.54
C GLU A 165 -19.73 2.14 3.43
N ALA A 166 -18.54 1.86 2.91
CA ALA A 166 -17.29 2.05 3.65
C ALA A 166 -17.05 3.52 4.00
N LEU A 167 -17.30 4.44 3.05
CA LEU A 167 -17.15 5.87 3.26
C LEU A 167 -18.20 6.44 4.23
N GLU A 168 -19.45 5.97 4.14
CA GLU A 168 -20.51 6.33 5.10
C GLU A 168 -20.16 5.89 6.52
N LYS A 169 -19.74 4.63 6.69
CA LYS A 169 -19.31 4.10 7.99
C LYS A 169 -18.10 4.81 8.58
N ALA A 170 -17.23 5.32 7.73
CA ALA A 170 -16.06 6.10 8.16
C ALA A 170 -16.37 7.60 8.33
N GLU A 171 -17.62 8.03 8.17
CA GLU A 171 -18.08 9.42 8.25
C GLU A 171 -17.33 10.37 7.29
N ARG A 172 -16.96 9.87 6.11
CA ARG A 172 -16.16 10.60 5.10
C ARG A 172 -16.99 11.03 3.91
N THR A 173 -18.00 11.86 4.14
CA THR A 173 -18.99 12.30 3.14
C THR A 173 -18.36 13.08 1.96
N LEU A 174 -17.30 13.87 2.20
CA LEU A 174 -16.58 14.61 1.15
C LEU A 174 -15.81 13.65 0.21
N SER A 175 -15.28 12.57 0.74
CA SER A 175 -14.60 11.53 -0.05
C SER A 175 -15.58 10.78 -0.94
N LEU A 176 -16.84 10.64 -0.54
CA LEU A 176 -17.93 10.11 -1.36
C LEU A 176 -18.09 10.87 -2.68
N ILE A 177 -18.03 12.20 -2.65
CA ILE A 177 -18.19 13.04 -3.84
C ILE A 177 -17.00 12.80 -4.79
N HIS A 178 -15.78 12.76 -4.29
CA HIS A 178 -14.58 12.64 -5.10
C HIS A 178 -14.30 11.23 -5.63
N ILE A 179 -14.54 10.20 -4.82
CA ILE A 179 -14.27 8.80 -5.19
C ILE A 179 -15.42 8.18 -5.99
N SER A 180 -16.67 8.65 -5.81
CA SER A 180 -17.83 8.11 -6.50
C SER A 180 -18.09 8.73 -7.88
N GLU A 181 -17.48 9.87 -8.23
CA GLU A 181 -17.61 10.43 -9.56
C GLU A 181 -16.71 9.70 -10.57
N PRO A 182 -17.24 9.37 -11.77
CA PRO A 182 -16.41 8.79 -12.80
C PRO A 182 -15.33 9.80 -13.21
N THR A 183 -14.08 9.44 -13.09
CA THR A 183 -12.96 10.15 -13.73
C THR A 183 -13.28 10.29 -15.22
N ARG A 184 -13.42 11.52 -15.68
CA ARG A 184 -13.57 11.86 -17.11
C ARG A 184 -12.28 11.56 -17.86
#